data_36947337b3ab921f8dacd87dbe806073
#
_entry.id   36947337b3ab921f8dacd87dbe806073
#
_cell.length_a   1.000
_cell.length_b   1.000
_cell.length_c   1.000
_cell.angle_alpha   90.00
_cell.angle_beta   90.00
_cell.angle_gamma   90.00
#
_symmetry.space_group_name_H-M   'P 1'
#
loop_
_entity.id
_entity.type
_entity.pdbx_description
1 polymer ?
#
loop_
_entity_poly.entity_id
_entity_poly.type
_entity_poly.pdbx_seq_one_letter_code
_entity_poly.pdbx_strand_id
1 'polypeptide(L)'
;MFARCPLRACLLVAVLSAAIACNRSLDVKQAIEVTDTSSGWCDAGIVYGKNKVVPSVTFRLKKKPETDLAGISLNVVFRHPAPPGANLEEDWDEVFIQRADFKNANETEPLTVRPEKGYTGDPPQSRLDILKHSQFRDVRARIFAKYTSSQWVEIGTVDVQRQLIVR
;
A
#
# COMPACT_ATOMS: atom_id res chain seq x y z
N MET A 1 23.47 37.28 -61.08
CA MET A 1 22.21 36.72 -60.58
C MET A 1 22.54 35.85 -59.37
N PHE A 2 22.51 36.46 -58.13
CA PHE A 2 22.87 35.75 -56.92
C PHE A 2 21.59 35.34 -56.19
N ALA A 3 21.35 33.99 -56.08
CA ALA A 3 20.24 33.45 -55.35
C ALA A 3 20.54 33.53 -53.82
N ARG A 4 19.76 34.31 -53.10
CA ARG A 4 19.80 34.37 -51.61
C ARG A 4 19.05 33.19 -51.05
N CYS A 5 19.78 32.24 -50.47
CA CYS A 5 19.22 31.11 -49.68
C CYS A 5 18.58 31.66 -48.41
N PRO A 6 17.33 31.29 -48.07
CA PRO A 6 16.68 31.79 -46.86
C PRO A 6 17.16 31.03 -45.62
N LEU A 7 18.21 31.56 -44.99
CA LEU A 7 18.78 31.01 -43.72
C LEU A 7 17.80 31.03 -42.50
N ARG A 8 16.62 31.64 -42.70
CA ARG A 8 15.60 31.79 -41.65
C ARG A 8 14.65 30.60 -41.50
N ALA A 9 14.56 29.71 -42.46
CA ALA A 9 13.66 28.55 -42.42
C ALA A 9 14.21 27.36 -41.61
N CYS A 10 15.53 27.22 -41.48
CA CYS A 10 16.15 26.14 -40.73
C CYS A 10 16.13 26.34 -39.21
N LEU A 11 16.01 27.58 -38.69
CA LEU A 11 15.99 27.86 -37.25
C LEU A 11 14.66 27.54 -36.58
N LEU A 12 13.55 27.53 -37.33
CA LEU A 12 12.21 27.26 -36.79
C LEU A 12 11.94 25.76 -36.61
N VAL A 13 12.62 24.88 -37.32
CA VAL A 13 12.43 23.42 -37.21
C VAL A 13 13.21 22.84 -36.02
N ALA A 14 14.32 23.48 -35.63
CA ALA A 14 15.14 22.99 -34.49
C ALA A 14 14.52 23.26 -33.11
N VAL A 15 13.59 24.22 -32.98
CA VAL A 15 12.95 24.57 -31.68
C VAL A 15 11.76 23.68 -31.36
N LEU A 16 11.15 23.01 -32.36
CA LEU A 16 9.99 22.15 -32.13
C LEU A 16 10.34 20.75 -31.63
N SER A 17 11.59 20.32 -31.73
CA SER A 17 12.03 18.97 -31.30
C SER A 17 12.41 18.87 -29.81
N ALA A 18 12.49 19.98 -29.07
CA ALA A 18 12.86 19.98 -27.65
C ALA A 18 11.67 19.83 -26.68
N ALA A 19 10.42 19.78 -27.18
CA ALA A 19 9.23 19.76 -26.33
C ALA A 19 8.68 18.35 -26.05
N ILE A 20 9.35 17.28 -26.52
CA ILE A 20 8.97 15.89 -26.18
C ILE A 20 9.93 15.35 -25.10
N ALA A 21 10.12 16.10 -24.04
CA ALA A 21 10.51 15.54 -22.75
C ALA A 21 9.26 14.87 -22.20
N CYS A 22 8.97 13.66 -22.67
CA CYS A 22 7.96 12.81 -22.07
C CYS A 22 8.27 12.72 -20.58
N ASN A 23 7.42 13.33 -19.79
CA ASN A 23 7.33 13.10 -18.36
C ASN A 23 6.99 11.61 -18.20
N ARG A 24 8.02 10.74 -18.14
CA ARG A 24 7.84 9.31 -17.91
C ARG A 24 7.15 9.19 -16.56
N SER A 25 5.85 8.92 -16.58
CA SER A 25 5.11 8.59 -15.38
C SER A 25 5.82 7.41 -14.70
N LEU A 26 6.20 7.60 -13.44
CA LEU A 26 6.84 6.55 -12.65
C LEU A 26 5.90 5.33 -12.60
N ASP A 27 6.36 4.18 -13.08
CA ASP A 27 5.68 2.91 -12.86
C ASP A 27 5.93 2.47 -11.41
N VAL A 28 4.97 2.77 -10.54
CA VAL A 28 5.05 2.50 -9.11
C VAL A 28 5.29 1.01 -8.83
N LYS A 29 4.63 0.12 -9.58
CA LYS A 29 4.75 -1.33 -9.39
C LYS A 29 6.15 -1.86 -9.69
N GLN A 30 6.83 -1.25 -10.64
CA GLN A 30 8.21 -1.62 -10.97
C GLN A 30 9.24 -0.90 -10.10
N ALA A 31 8.88 0.25 -9.55
CA ALA A 31 9.79 1.10 -8.79
C ALA A 31 9.92 0.73 -7.31
N ILE A 32 8.89 0.06 -6.75
CA ILE A 32 8.79 -0.21 -5.30
C ILE A 32 8.45 -1.68 -5.08
N GLU A 33 9.04 -2.23 -4.02
CA GLU A 33 8.80 -3.57 -3.51
C GLU A 33 8.38 -3.52 -2.04
N VAL A 34 7.45 -4.39 -1.65
CA VAL A 34 7.07 -4.61 -0.25
C VAL A 34 7.99 -5.67 0.34
N THR A 35 8.68 -5.34 1.43
CA THR A 35 9.65 -6.22 2.09
C THR A 35 9.35 -6.34 3.58
N ASP A 36 10.02 -7.26 4.28
CA ASP A 36 9.98 -7.46 5.74
C ASP A 36 8.55 -7.52 6.30
N THR A 37 7.70 -8.31 5.66
CA THR A 37 6.30 -8.43 6.04
C THR A 37 6.13 -9.29 7.28
N SER A 38 5.32 -8.81 8.23
CA SER A 38 4.82 -9.59 9.35
C SER A 38 3.35 -9.23 9.63
N SER A 39 2.58 -10.18 10.15
CA SER A 39 1.15 -9.97 10.38
C SER A 39 0.63 -10.78 11.56
N GLY A 40 -0.52 -10.38 12.07
CA GLY A 40 -1.23 -11.05 13.14
C GLY A 40 -2.34 -10.16 13.69
N TRP A 41 -2.83 -10.49 14.89
CA TRP A 41 -3.92 -9.80 15.54
C TRP A 41 -3.42 -9.12 16.82
N CYS A 42 -3.70 -7.83 16.96
CA CYS A 42 -3.35 -7.05 18.14
C CYS A 42 -4.53 -6.97 19.10
N ASP A 43 -4.23 -7.02 20.40
CA ASP A 43 -5.20 -6.66 21.44
C ASP A 43 -5.48 -5.16 21.35
N ALA A 44 -6.72 -4.80 21.05
CA ALA A 44 -7.21 -3.42 21.05
C ALA A 44 -7.86 -3.02 22.38
N GLY A 45 -7.72 -3.86 23.41
CA GLY A 45 -8.27 -3.62 24.74
C GLY A 45 -9.74 -3.97 24.87
N ILE A 46 -10.41 -3.25 25.78
CA ILE A 46 -11.85 -3.40 26.02
C ILE A 46 -12.57 -2.21 25.37
N VAL A 47 -13.46 -2.51 24.46
CA VAL A 47 -14.27 -1.52 23.74
C VAL A 47 -15.74 -1.83 23.99
N TYR A 48 -16.47 -0.88 24.59
CA TYR A 48 -17.87 -1.06 25.00
C TYR A 48 -18.12 -2.33 25.84
N GLY A 49 -17.20 -2.61 26.79
CA GLY A 49 -17.28 -3.77 27.66
C GLY A 49 -16.86 -5.11 27.05
N LYS A 50 -16.47 -5.14 25.78
CA LYS A 50 -16.06 -6.35 25.05
C LYS A 50 -14.56 -6.36 24.79
N ASN A 51 -13.95 -7.52 24.86
CA ASN A 51 -12.58 -7.72 24.39
C ASN A 51 -12.53 -7.53 22.88
N LYS A 52 -11.54 -6.79 22.38
CA LYS A 52 -11.41 -6.52 20.94
C LYS A 52 -10.03 -6.90 20.43
N VAL A 53 -10.01 -7.54 19.26
CA VAL A 53 -8.79 -7.79 18.47
C VAL A 53 -8.93 -7.17 17.10
N VAL A 54 -7.83 -6.55 16.60
CA VAL A 54 -7.77 -5.95 15.27
C VAL A 54 -6.61 -6.56 14.48
N PRO A 55 -6.74 -6.72 13.16
CA PRO A 55 -5.62 -7.19 12.35
C PRO A 55 -4.50 -6.15 12.32
N SER A 56 -3.29 -6.62 12.20
CA SER A 56 -2.10 -5.77 12.11
C SER A 56 -1.16 -6.33 11.07
N VAL A 57 -0.68 -5.47 10.19
CA VAL A 57 0.34 -5.80 9.20
C VAL A 57 1.47 -4.81 9.33
N THR A 58 2.69 -5.32 9.42
CA THR A 58 3.92 -4.51 9.40
C THR A 58 4.71 -4.87 8.18
N PHE A 59 5.22 -3.87 7.46
CA PHE A 59 6.04 -4.04 6.26
C PHE A 59 6.99 -2.85 6.08
N ARG A 60 7.97 -3.01 5.20
CA ARG A 60 8.79 -1.91 4.67
C ARG A 60 8.53 -1.75 3.19
N LEU A 61 8.81 -0.58 2.66
CA LEU A 61 8.88 -0.34 1.23
C LEU A 61 10.35 -0.15 0.85
N LYS A 62 10.77 -0.85 -0.20
CA LYS A 62 12.08 -0.71 -0.81
C LYS A 62 11.94 -0.14 -2.21
N LYS A 63 12.62 0.97 -2.49
CA LYS A 63 12.68 1.54 -3.83
C LYS A 63 13.92 1.06 -4.56
N LYS A 64 13.85 0.96 -5.89
CA LYS A 64 15.02 0.72 -6.72
C LYS A 64 16.01 1.89 -6.63
N PRO A 65 17.33 1.64 -6.62
CA PRO A 65 18.34 2.69 -6.42
C PRO A 65 18.24 3.87 -7.39
N GLU A 66 17.83 3.61 -8.63
CA GLU A 66 17.73 4.62 -9.69
C GLU A 66 16.42 5.43 -9.63
N THR A 67 15.56 5.14 -8.64
CA THR A 67 14.27 5.80 -8.52
C THR A 67 14.40 7.05 -7.63
N ASP A 68 14.20 8.21 -8.23
CA ASP A 68 14.09 9.47 -7.48
C ASP A 68 12.69 9.58 -6.87
N LEU A 69 12.54 9.04 -5.65
CA LEU A 69 11.29 8.99 -4.91
C LEU A 69 11.55 9.31 -3.44
N ALA A 70 11.07 10.46 -2.98
CA ALA A 70 11.20 10.89 -1.60
C ALA A 70 10.12 10.28 -0.69
N GLY A 71 8.91 10.09 -1.21
CA GLY A 71 7.80 9.52 -0.47
C GLY A 71 6.64 9.13 -1.37
N ILE A 72 5.72 8.33 -0.83
CA ILE A 72 4.58 7.77 -1.55
C ILE A 72 3.35 7.68 -0.66
N SER A 73 2.16 7.84 -1.23
CA SER A 73 0.90 7.60 -0.52
C SER A 73 0.52 6.12 -0.60
N LEU A 74 -0.02 5.59 0.50
CA LEU A 74 -0.46 4.20 0.58
C LEU A 74 -1.93 4.12 0.97
N ASN A 75 -2.61 3.11 0.45
CA ASN A 75 -3.90 2.65 0.94
C ASN A 75 -3.80 1.15 1.21
N VAL A 76 -4.07 0.72 2.43
CA VAL A 76 -4.07 -0.68 2.82
C VAL A 76 -5.51 -1.11 3.05
N VAL A 77 -6.02 -1.93 2.15
CA VAL A 77 -7.39 -2.44 2.17
C VAL A 77 -7.40 -3.82 2.78
N PHE A 78 -8.13 -3.97 3.89
CA PHE A 78 -8.35 -5.25 4.55
C PHE A 78 -9.61 -5.90 4.01
N ARG A 79 -9.49 -7.17 3.58
CA ARG A 79 -10.56 -7.92 2.93
C ARG A 79 -10.72 -9.30 3.57
N HIS A 80 -11.95 -9.80 3.54
CA HIS A 80 -12.17 -11.22 3.75
C HIS A 80 -11.94 -11.95 2.43
N PRO A 81 -11.07 -12.99 2.42
CA PRO A 81 -10.90 -13.84 1.24
C PRO A 81 -12.24 -14.43 0.79
N ALA A 82 -12.38 -14.59 -0.51
CA ALA A 82 -13.57 -15.25 -1.07
C ALA A 82 -13.74 -16.67 -0.48
N PRO A 83 -14.94 -17.05 -0.06
CA PRO A 83 -15.20 -18.41 0.35
C PRO A 83 -15.02 -19.38 -0.82
N PRO A 84 -14.79 -20.67 -0.57
CA PRO A 84 -14.65 -21.68 -1.61
C PRO A 84 -15.82 -21.61 -2.60
N GLY A 85 -15.52 -21.49 -3.91
CA GLY A 85 -16.52 -21.38 -4.97
C GLY A 85 -17.03 -19.96 -5.27
N ALA A 86 -16.65 -18.96 -4.51
CA ALA A 86 -16.90 -17.55 -4.82
C ALA A 86 -15.64 -16.87 -5.41
N ASN A 87 -15.85 -15.89 -6.28
CA ASN A 87 -14.76 -15.18 -6.96
C ASN A 87 -14.48 -13.77 -6.40
N LEU A 88 -15.27 -13.32 -5.42
CA LEU A 88 -15.17 -11.95 -4.91
C LEU A 88 -14.77 -11.96 -3.44
N GLU A 89 -13.68 -11.23 -3.17
CA GLU A 89 -13.30 -10.84 -1.81
C GLU A 89 -14.27 -9.74 -1.32
N GLU A 90 -14.54 -9.72 -0.02
CA GLU A 90 -15.37 -8.72 0.62
C GLU A 90 -14.51 -7.65 1.29
N ASP A 91 -14.68 -6.40 0.88
CA ASP A 91 -14.02 -5.27 1.54
C ASP A 91 -14.52 -5.14 2.99
N TRP A 92 -13.58 -5.08 3.92
CA TRP A 92 -13.91 -5.01 5.35
C TRP A 92 -13.57 -3.65 5.96
N ASP A 93 -12.32 -3.17 5.76
CA ASP A 93 -11.87 -1.87 6.26
C ASP A 93 -10.65 -1.39 5.48
N GLU A 94 -10.31 -0.12 5.59
CA GLU A 94 -9.14 0.44 4.92
C GLU A 94 -8.39 1.45 5.80
N VAL A 95 -7.09 1.56 5.58
CA VAL A 95 -6.22 2.53 6.24
C VAL A 95 -5.42 3.29 5.21
N PHE A 96 -5.58 4.60 5.24
CA PHE A 96 -4.88 5.51 4.36
C PHE A 96 -3.65 6.12 5.03
N ILE A 97 -2.48 6.00 4.41
CA ILE A 97 -1.23 6.65 4.81
C ILE A 97 -0.93 7.73 3.79
N GLN A 98 -1.08 8.99 4.19
CA GLN A 98 -0.90 10.12 3.29
C GLN A 98 0.50 10.15 2.68
N ARG A 99 1.52 9.78 3.46
CA ARG A 99 2.90 9.79 3.01
C ARG A 99 3.76 8.78 3.80
N ALA A 100 4.38 7.86 3.08
CA ALA A 100 5.47 7.02 3.56
C ALA A 100 6.78 7.56 2.98
N ASP A 101 7.71 7.98 3.84
CA ASP A 101 8.96 8.63 3.45
C ASP A 101 10.14 7.67 3.42
N PHE A 102 11.00 7.81 2.41
CA PHE A 102 12.26 7.06 2.30
C PHE A 102 13.44 7.73 3.02
N LYS A 103 13.28 8.95 3.58
CA LYS A 103 14.29 9.67 4.38
C LYS A 103 15.72 9.60 3.82
N ASN A 104 15.90 9.81 2.52
CA ASN A 104 17.17 9.67 1.80
C ASN A 104 17.77 8.25 1.81
N ALA A 105 17.01 7.23 2.20
CA ALA A 105 17.35 5.81 2.12
C ALA A 105 16.64 5.11 0.96
N ASN A 106 17.03 3.89 0.66
CA ASN A 106 16.32 3.05 -0.31
C ASN A 106 15.13 2.31 0.30
N GLU A 107 14.99 2.34 1.63
CA GLU A 107 13.91 1.69 2.37
C GLU A 107 13.22 2.66 3.34
N THR A 108 11.94 2.42 3.61
CA THR A 108 11.21 3.13 4.66
C THR A 108 11.54 2.55 6.03
N GLU A 109 11.23 3.29 7.09
CA GLU A 109 11.04 2.68 8.41
C GLU A 109 9.91 1.63 8.35
N PRO A 110 9.83 0.69 9.33
CA PRO A 110 8.72 -0.24 9.40
C PRO A 110 7.39 0.49 9.52
N LEU A 111 6.45 0.19 8.63
CA LEU A 111 5.11 0.73 8.60
C LEU A 111 4.17 -0.28 9.23
N THR A 112 3.59 0.03 10.37
CA THR A 112 2.59 -0.81 11.03
C THR A 112 1.20 -0.23 10.78
N VAL A 113 0.33 -1.03 10.16
CA VAL A 113 -1.02 -0.64 9.75
C VAL A 113 -2.05 -1.49 10.49
N ARG A 114 -3.06 -0.83 11.06
CA ARG A 114 -4.18 -1.44 11.78
C ARG A 114 -5.45 -0.72 11.42
N PRO A 115 -6.49 -1.42 10.96
CA PRO A 115 -7.80 -0.82 10.74
C PRO A 115 -8.52 -0.59 12.08
N GLU A 116 -9.60 0.17 12.02
CA GLU A 116 -10.46 0.37 13.18
C GLU A 116 -11.35 -0.85 13.45
N LYS A 117 -11.81 -1.51 12.40
CA LYS A 117 -12.64 -2.72 12.52
C LYS A 117 -11.85 -3.90 13.08
N GLY A 118 -12.54 -4.71 13.88
CA GLY A 118 -11.97 -5.89 14.52
C GLY A 118 -13.05 -6.83 15.00
N TYR A 119 -12.65 -7.97 15.52
CA TYR A 119 -13.56 -8.91 16.18
C TYR A 119 -13.65 -8.59 17.67
N THR A 120 -14.85 -8.76 18.22
CA THR A 120 -15.11 -8.57 19.65
C THR A 120 -15.65 -9.84 20.26
N GLY A 121 -15.34 -10.08 21.54
CA GLY A 121 -15.88 -11.16 22.34
C GLY A 121 -16.33 -10.68 23.71
N ASP A 122 -17.47 -11.18 24.17
CA ASP A 122 -17.96 -10.85 25.51
C ASP A 122 -17.10 -11.57 26.57
N PRO A 123 -16.73 -10.93 27.68
CA PRO A 123 -16.10 -11.61 28.80
C PRO A 123 -16.95 -12.81 29.29
N PRO A 124 -16.37 -13.95 29.67
CA PRO A 124 -14.94 -14.17 29.91
C PRO A 124 -14.12 -14.59 28.68
N GLN A 125 -14.67 -14.52 27.45
CA GLN A 125 -13.96 -14.92 26.21
C GLN A 125 -12.63 -14.17 26.09
N SER A 126 -11.52 -14.92 26.02
CA SER A 126 -10.19 -14.36 25.84
C SER A 126 -9.96 -13.90 24.39
N ARG A 127 -8.90 -13.09 24.16
CA ARG A 127 -8.49 -12.70 22.78
C ARG A 127 -8.14 -13.91 21.93
N LEU A 128 -7.53 -14.93 22.51
CA LEU A 128 -7.22 -16.18 21.79
C LEU A 128 -8.47 -16.97 21.43
N ASP A 129 -9.50 -16.95 22.28
CA ASP A 129 -10.77 -17.62 21.99
C ASP A 129 -11.52 -16.93 20.86
N ILE A 130 -11.42 -15.60 20.74
CA ILE A 130 -11.97 -14.87 19.59
C ILE A 130 -11.35 -15.39 18.29
N LEU A 131 -10.03 -15.56 18.23
CA LEU A 131 -9.32 -16.05 17.03
C LEU A 131 -9.67 -17.50 16.68
N LYS A 132 -10.12 -18.31 17.65
CA LYS A 132 -10.51 -19.73 17.46
C LYS A 132 -11.99 -19.91 17.19
N HIS A 133 -12.78 -18.83 17.29
CA HIS A 133 -14.23 -18.93 17.14
C HIS A 133 -14.62 -19.36 15.72
N SER A 134 -15.67 -20.16 15.59
CA SER A 134 -16.12 -20.71 14.30
C SER A 134 -16.58 -19.65 13.30
N GLN A 135 -17.04 -18.50 13.78
CA GLN A 135 -17.44 -17.35 12.94
C GLN A 135 -16.27 -16.39 12.61
N PHE A 136 -15.07 -16.69 13.11
CA PHE A 136 -13.91 -15.90 12.78
C PHE A 136 -13.51 -16.15 11.32
N ARG A 137 -13.43 -15.06 10.55
CA ARG A 137 -13.02 -15.10 9.15
C ARG A 137 -11.60 -14.59 9.01
N ASP A 138 -10.82 -15.23 8.14
CA ASP A 138 -9.49 -14.75 7.80
C ASP A 138 -9.57 -13.38 7.12
N VAL A 139 -8.47 -12.64 7.22
CA VAL A 139 -8.32 -11.32 6.64
C VAL A 139 -7.06 -11.28 5.81
N ARG A 140 -7.14 -10.61 4.68
CA ARG A 140 -6.04 -10.32 3.76
C ARG A 140 -5.90 -8.80 3.65
N ALA A 141 -4.67 -8.30 3.75
CA ALA A 141 -4.34 -6.91 3.50
C ALA A 141 -3.79 -6.77 2.08
N ARG A 142 -4.40 -5.90 1.26
CA ARG A 142 -3.89 -5.52 -0.07
C ARG A 142 -3.30 -4.13 0.05
N ILE A 143 -2.07 -3.97 -0.38
CA ILE A 143 -1.30 -2.73 -0.25
C ILE A 143 -1.28 -2.04 -1.60
N PHE A 144 -1.88 -0.87 -1.67
CA PHE A 144 -1.89 -0.02 -2.85
C PHE A 144 -1.00 1.19 -2.62
N ALA A 145 -0.29 1.60 -3.65
CA ALA A 145 0.56 2.78 -3.64
C ALA A 145 0.17 3.75 -4.75
N LYS A 146 0.38 5.04 -4.49
CA LYS A 146 0.12 6.13 -5.42
C LYS A 146 1.20 7.19 -5.31
N TYR A 147 1.80 7.54 -6.43
CA TYR A 147 2.77 8.62 -6.52
C TYR A 147 2.15 9.84 -7.18
N THR A 148 2.12 10.97 -6.48
CA THR A 148 1.53 12.25 -6.95
C THR A 148 0.11 12.08 -7.50
N SER A 149 -0.15 12.42 -8.75
CA SER A 149 -1.44 12.33 -9.42
C SER A 149 -1.68 11.00 -10.16
N SER A 150 -0.79 10.00 -10.00
CA SER A 150 -0.97 8.68 -10.64
C SER A 150 -2.21 7.94 -10.08
N GLN A 151 -2.58 6.84 -10.71
CA GLN A 151 -3.61 5.94 -10.18
C GLN A 151 -3.05 5.07 -9.04
N TRP A 152 -3.94 4.55 -8.21
CA TRP A 152 -3.61 3.53 -7.21
C TRP A 152 -3.19 2.24 -7.89
N VAL A 153 -2.05 1.71 -7.50
CA VAL A 153 -1.49 0.47 -8.04
C VAL A 153 -1.25 -0.49 -6.88
N GLU A 154 -1.72 -1.72 -6.99
CA GLU A 154 -1.43 -2.76 -6.01
C GLU A 154 0.03 -3.18 -6.11
N ILE A 155 0.75 -3.08 -4.98
CA ILE A 155 2.17 -3.39 -4.86
C ILE A 155 2.45 -4.62 -3.99
N GLY A 156 1.47 -5.10 -3.23
CA GLY A 156 1.64 -6.27 -2.39
C GLY A 156 0.36 -6.74 -1.72
N THR A 157 0.43 -7.97 -1.24
CA THR A 157 -0.67 -8.64 -0.52
C THR A 157 -0.10 -9.43 0.65
N VAL A 158 -0.75 -9.37 1.83
CA VAL A 158 -0.32 -10.07 3.03
C VAL A 158 -1.53 -10.75 3.68
N ASP A 159 -1.49 -12.06 3.85
CA ASP A 159 -2.48 -12.78 4.64
C ASP A 159 -2.21 -12.57 6.14
N VAL A 160 -3.24 -12.16 6.88
CA VAL A 160 -3.11 -11.91 8.32
C VAL A 160 -3.12 -13.24 9.07
N GLN A 161 -2.01 -13.57 9.70
CA GLN A 161 -1.85 -14.83 10.44
C GLN A 161 -2.77 -14.86 11.66
N ARG A 162 -3.41 -16.03 11.94
CA ARG A 162 -4.25 -16.24 13.15
C ARG A 162 -3.39 -16.39 14.40
N GLN A 163 -2.63 -15.37 14.73
CA GLN A 163 -1.81 -15.32 15.94
C GLN A 163 -1.98 -13.98 16.63
N LEU A 164 -1.98 -14.01 17.97
CA LEU A 164 -1.97 -12.77 18.76
C LEU A 164 -0.55 -12.21 18.77
N ILE A 165 -0.41 -10.96 18.37
CA ILE A 165 0.85 -10.22 18.48
C ILE A 165 0.88 -9.56 19.85
N VAL A 166 1.83 -10.00 20.68
CA VAL A 166 2.13 -9.36 21.96
C VAL A 166 3.07 -8.18 21.68
N ARG A 167 2.74 -7.02 22.20
CA ARG A 167 3.62 -5.84 22.19
C ARG A 167 4.59 -5.86 23.35
#